data_07945bf96a0113fb447f58b09ba427fb
#
_entry.id   07945bf96a0113fb447f58b09ba427fb
#
_cell.length_a   1.000
_cell.length_b   1.000
_cell.length_c   1.000
_cell.angle_alpha   90.00
_cell.angle_beta   90.00
_cell.angle_gamma   90.00
#
_symmetry.space_group_name_H-M   'P 1'
#
loop_
_entity.id
_entity.type
_entity.pdbx_description
1 polymer ?
#
loop_
_entity_poly.entity_id
_entity_poly.type
_entity_poly.pdbx_seq_one_letter_code
_entity_poly.pdbx_strand_id
1 'polypeptide(L)'
;MYIIIAVNSGKKDGMSVFTGAGVAIITPMKANGEVNYDKLGEFLDYQINNSTDAIIICGTTGEASTLTHEEHVETIRFAADYVKKRVPVIAGTGSNCTETAVWLSQEAQKAGVDGCL
;
A
#
# COMPACT_ATOMS: atom_id res chain seq x y z
N MET A 1 -2.95 -4.91 -13.91
CA MET A 1 -2.46 -6.26 -13.54
C MET A 1 -2.32 -6.32 -12.02
N TYR A 2 -2.88 -7.32 -11.42
CA TYR A 2 -2.84 -7.50 -9.97
C TYR A 2 -1.91 -8.65 -9.63
N ILE A 3 -1.05 -8.45 -8.62
CA ILE A 3 -0.32 -9.55 -8.01
C ILE A 3 -1.05 -9.90 -6.72
N ILE A 4 -1.62 -11.09 -6.66
CA ILE A 4 -2.26 -11.57 -5.44
C ILE A 4 -1.18 -12.28 -4.64
N ILE A 5 -0.88 -11.76 -3.46
CA ILE A 5 0.01 -12.40 -2.52
C ILE A 5 -0.86 -13.10 -1.48
N ALA A 6 -0.95 -14.41 -1.58
CA ALA A 6 -1.58 -15.18 -0.51
C ALA A 6 -0.58 -15.33 0.63
N VAL A 7 -0.87 -14.74 1.75
CA VAL A 7 -0.05 -14.88 2.96
C VAL A 7 -0.81 -15.75 3.94
N ASN A 8 -0.27 -16.93 4.17
CA ASN A 8 -0.68 -17.75 5.30
C ASN A 8 0.29 -17.42 6.44
N SER A 9 -0.04 -16.40 7.21
CA SER A 9 0.73 -16.10 8.39
C SER A 9 0.40 -17.13 9.45
N GLY A 10 1.25 -18.14 9.59
CA GLY A 10 1.19 -19.03 10.73
C GLY A 10 1.19 -18.17 12.00
N LYS A 11 0.18 -18.37 12.81
CA LYS A 11 0.00 -17.64 14.07
C LYS A 11 1.21 -17.85 14.96
N LYS A 12 2.07 -16.86 15.06
CA LYS A 12 2.84 -16.64 16.27
C LYS A 12 2.14 -15.51 17.03
N ASP A 13 1.65 -15.82 18.22
CA ASP A 13 1.08 -14.86 19.18
C ASP A 13 -0.20 -14.15 18.77
N GLY A 14 -0.98 -14.68 17.84
CA GLY A 14 -2.24 -14.07 17.41
C GLY A 14 -2.09 -12.76 16.63
N MET A 15 -0.88 -12.40 16.21
CA MET A 15 -0.53 -11.13 15.58
C MET A 15 -0.31 -11.26 14.08
N SER A 16 -1.29 -11.76 13.34
CA SER A 16 -1.24 -11.62 11.89
C SER A 16 -1.89 -10.30 11.46
N VAL A 17 -1.22 -9.56 10.57
CA VAL A 17 -1.76 -8.33 9.98
C VAL A 17 -3.02 -8.65 9.18
N PHE A 18 -2.99 -9.73 8.42
CA PHE A 18 -4.17 -10.27 7.73
C PHE A 18 -3.96 -11.75 7.41
N THR A 19 -5.08 -12.42 7.14
CA THR A 19 -5.09 -13.79 6.60
C THR A 19 -5.92 -13.76 5.31
N GLY A 20 -5.39 -14.34 4.23
CA GLY A 20 -6.09 -14.38 2.95
C GLY A 20 -5.29 -13.75 1.81
N ALA A 21 -5.96 -13.02 0.92
CA ALA A 21 -5.37 -12.42 -0.27
C ALA A 21 -5.07 -10.94 -0.06
N GLY A 22 -3.80 -10.57 -0.17
CA GLY A 22 -3.36 -9.19 -0.30
C GLY A 22 -3.19 -8.82 -1.76
N VAL A 23 -3.73 -7.67 -2.17
CA VAL A 23 -3.63 -7.19 -3.54
C VAL A 23 -2.63 -6.05 -3.63
N ALA A 24 -1.61 -6.24 -4.46
CA ALA A 24 -0.69 -5.17 -4.82
C ALA A 24 -1.37 -4.29 -5.87
N ILE A 25 -1.78 -3.10 -5.45
CA ILE A 25 -2.55 -2.19 -6.28
C ILE A 25 -1.64 -1.31 -7.14
N ILE A 26 -2.08 -1.02 -8.37
CA ILE A 26 -1.37 -0.08 -9.23
C ILE A 26 -1.57 1.36 -8.75
N THR A 27 -0.60 2.23 -9.05
CA THR A 27 -0.69 3.67 -8.79
C THR A 27 -1.08 4.38 -10.07
N PRO A 28 -2.35 4.79 -10.23
CA PRO A 28 -2.78 5.45 -11.46
C PRO A 28 -2.17 6.85 -11.55
N MET A 29 -1.77 7.21 -12.76
CA MET A 29 -1.14 8.50 -13.06
C MET A 29 -2.03 9.33 -13.97
N LYS A 30 -1.98 10.64 -13.80
CA LYS A 30 -2.56 11.59 -14.76
C LYS A 30 -1.66 11.70 -15.98
N ALA A 31 -2.17 12.29 -17.07
CA ALA A 31 -1.40 12.51 -18.30
C ALA A 31 -0.12 13.35 -18.06
N ASN A 32 -0.11 14.21 -17.04
CA ASN A 32 1.05 15.03 -16.67
C ASN A 32 2.06 14.30 -15.76
N GLY A 33 1.84 13.05 -15.43
CA GLY A 33 2.72 12.22 -14.57
C GLY A 33 2.43 12.29 -13.09
N GLU A 34 1.48 13.11 -12.65
CA GLU A 34 1.08 13.16 -11.24
C GLU A 34 0.19 11.96 -10.87
N VAL A 35 0.23 11.57 -9.59
CA VAL A 35 -0.65 10.52 -9.08
C VAL A 35 -2.11 10.95 -9.19
N ASN A 36 -2.94 10.08 -9.76
CA ASN A 36 -4.37 10.32 -9.86
C ASN A 36 -5.08 9.73 -8.64
N TYR A 37 -5.25 10.54 -7.60
CA TYR A 37 -5.86 10.08 -6.35
C TYR A 37 -7.33 9.71 -6.49
N ASP A 38 -8.08 10.36 -7.36
CA ASP A 38 -9.48 10.02 -7.61
C ASP A 38 -9.61 8.60 -8.16
N LYS A 39 -8.77 8.27 -9.13
CA LYS A 39 -8.70 6.93 -9.71
C LYS A 39 -8.20 5.91 -8.69
N LEU A 40 -7.23 6.27 -7.87
CA LEU A 40 -6.72 5.39 -6.82
C LEU A 40 -7.83 5.06 -5.83
N GLY A 41 -8.62 6.04 -5.43
CA GLY A 41 -9.79 5.83 -4.57
C GLY A 41 -10.80 4.86 -5.18
N GLU A 42 -11.10 5.00 -6.47
CA GLU A 42 -11.98 4.06 -7.19
C GLU A 42 -11.42 2.63 -7.17
N PHE A 43 -10.11 2.48 -7.38
CA PHE A 43 -9.46 1.16 -7.36
C PHE A 43 -9.48 0.54 -5.96
N LEU A 44 -9.25 1.35 -4.93
CA LEU A 44 -9.33 0.90 -3.54
C LEU A 44 -10.75 0.41 -3.20
N ASP A 45 -11.77 1.18 -3.56
CA ASP A 45 -13.17 0.77 -3.34
C ASP A 45 -13.51 -0.52 -4.09
N TYR A 46 -13.07 -0.63 -5.33
CA TYR A 46 -13.28 -1.83 -6.13
C TYR A 46 -12.70 -3.07 -5.44
N GLN A 47 -11.48 -3.00 -4.96
CA GLN A 47 -10.83 -4.11 -4.29
C GLN A 47 -11.54 -4.47 -2.98
N ILE A 48 -11.88 -3.49 -2.18
CA ILE A 48 -12.58 -3.71 -0.91
C ILE A 48 -13.95 -4.34 -1.15
N ASN A 49 -14.70 -3.85 -2.14
CA ASN A 49 -16.03 -4.36 -2.47
C ASN A 49 -15.99 -5.77 -3.09
N ASN A 50 -14.84 -6.20 -3.59
CA ASN A 50 -14.64 -7.53 -4.18
C ASN A 50 -13.89 -8.49 -3.24
N SER A 51 -14.03 -8.30 -1.94
CA SER A 51 -13.57 -9.23 -0.90
C SER A 51 -12.06 -9.39 -0.81
N THR A 52 -11.29 -8.36 -1.16
CA THR A 52 -9.85 -8.33 -0.89
C THR A 52 -9.60 -8.24 0.61
N ASP A 53 -8.67 -9.04 1.12
CA ASP A 53 -8.38 -9.10 2.56
C ASP A 53 -7.38 -8.04 3.01
N ALA A 54 -6.53 -7.56 2.12
CA ALA A 54 -5.57 -6.48 2.41
C ALA A 54 -5.16 -5.75 1.12
N ILE A 55 -4.76 -4.50 1.27
CA ILE A 55 -4.22 -3.69 0.18
C ILE A 55 -2.72 -3.48 0.40
N ILE A 56 -1.93 -3.74 -0.65
CA ILE A 56 -0.50 -3.42 -0.66
C ILE A 56 -0.32 -2.19 -1.55
N ILE A 57 -0.01 -1.06 -0.94
CA ILE A 57 0.16 0.22 -1.62
C ILE A 57 1.64 0.53 -1.81
N CYS A 58 1.98 1.13 -2.94
CA CYS A 58 3.36 1.53 -3.27
C CYS A 58 4.37 0.38 -3.23
N GLY A 59 3.94 -0.82 -3.57
CA GLY A 59 4.84 -1.93 -3.89
C GLY A 59 5.43 -1.77 -5.30
N THR A 60 6.15 -2.77 -5.77
CA THR A 60 6.73 -2.76 -7.13
C THR A 60 5.63 -2.60 -8.20
N THR A 61 4.49 -3.28 -8.03
CA THR A 61 3.33 -3.15 -8.93
C THR A 61 2.78 -1.72 -8.94
N GLY A 62 2.86 -1.00 -7.83
CA GLY A 62 2.47 0.41 -7.74
C GLY A 62 3.50 1.38 -8.28
N GLU A 63 4.56 0.89 -8.92
CA GLU A 63 5.63 1.68 -9.53
C GLU A 63 6.32 2.64 -8.54
N ALA A 64 6.52 2.18 -7.31
CA ALA A 64 7.12 2.98 -6.24
C ALA A 64 8.47 3.58 -6.63
N SER A 65 9.25 2.88 -7.45
CA SER A 65 10.56 3.34 -7.90
C SER A 65 10.50 4.56 -8.83
N THR A 66 9.34 4.86 -9.42
CA THR A 66 9.13 6.01 -10.31
C THR A 66 8.52 7.22 -9.60
N LEU A 67 8.11 7.05 -8.35
CA LEU A 67 7.56 8.13 -7.53
C LEU A 67 8.68 8.91 -6.85
N THR A 68 8.49 10.22 -6.68
CA THR A 68 9.33 10.98 -5.74
C THR A 68 9.07 10.51 -4.33
N HIS A 69 9.96 10.81 -3.39
CA HIS A 69 9.77 10.42 -1.99
C HIS A 69 8.49 11.05 -1.41
N GLU A 70 8.22 12.31 -1.75
CA GLU A 70 7.01 13.00 -1.34
C GLU A 70 5.75 12.35 -1.90
N GLU A 71 5.75 12.01 -3.18
CA GLU A 71 4.64 11.30 -3.82
C GLU A 71 4.41 9.92 -3.19
N HIS A 72 5.50 9.22 -2.88
CA HIS A 72 5.44 7.90 -2.24
C HIS A 72 4.73 8.00 -0.87
N VAL A 73 5.18 8.91 -0.02
CA VAL A 73 4.59 9.13 1.31
C VAL A 73 3.14 9.60 1.20
N GLU A 74 2.85 10.53 0.31
CA GLU A 74 1.50 11.06 0.14
C GLU A 74 0.53 10.00 -0.37
N THR A 75 0.98 9.12 -1.27
CA THR A 75 0.17 8.01 -1.77
C THR A 75 -0.15 7.02 -0.66
N ILE A 76 0.82 6.70 0.19
CA ILE A 76 0.61 5.84 1.37
C ILE A 76 -0.40 6.49 2.32
N ARG A 77 -0.22 7.77 2.61
CA ARG A 77 -1.11 8.52 3.50
C ARG A 77 -2.54 8.57 2.96
N PHE A 78 -2.68 8.86 1.67
CA PHE A 78 -3.98 8.85 1.01
C PHE A 78 -4.67 7.50 1.14
N ALA A 79 -3.97 6.41 0.86
CA ALA A 79 -4.55 5.07 0.94
C ALA A 79 -4.99 4.73 2.37
N ALA A 80 -4.15 5.01 3.37
CA ALA A 80 -4.48 4.75 4.76
C ALA A 80 -5.73 5.54 5.20
N ASP A 81 -5.80 6.81 4.85
CA ASP A 81 -6.93 7.68 5.20
C ASP A 81 -8.20 7.29 4.45
N TYR A 82 -8.09 6.93 3.17
CA TYR A 82 -9.22 6.57 2.34
C TYR A 82 -9.84 5.23 2.75
N VAL A 83 -9.01 4.24 3.01
CA VAL A 83 -9.45 2.90 3.40
C VAL A 83 -10.08 2.90 4.79
N LYS A 84 -9.62 3.76 5.69
CA LYS A 84 -10.18 3.94 7.06
C LYS A 84 -10.35 2.61 7.81
N LYS A 85 -9.32 1.77 7.79
CA LYS A 85 -9.33 0.48 8.49
C LYS A 85 -10.38 -0.54 8.02
N ARG A 86 -11.04 -0.31 6.89
CA ARG A 86 -11.98 -1.30 6.31
C ARG A 86 -11.28 -2.61 5.97
N VAL A 87 -10.03 -2.53 5.52
CA VAL A 87 -9.10 -3.66 5.38
C VAL A 87 -7.70 -3.19 5.80
N PRO A 88 -6.79 -4.12 6.16
CA PRO A 88 -5.40 -3.72 6.41
C PRO A 88 -4.73 -3.11 5.18
N VAL A 89 -3.92 -2.08 5.41
CA VAL A 89 -3.08 -1.44 4.40
C VAL A 89 -1.62 -1.72 4.74
N ILE A 90 -0.92 -2.31 3.78
CA ILE A 90 0.50 -2.61 3.89
C ILE A 90 1.23 -1.69 2.90
N ALA A 91 2.19 -0.94 3.40
CA ALA A 91 2.96 -0.01 2.59
C ALA A 91 4.25 -0.64 2.09
N GLY A 92 4.51 -0.52 0.79
CA GLY A 92 5.82 -0.83 0.23
C GLY A 92 6.80 0.29 0.56
N THR A 93 7.76 0.01 1.42
CA THR A 93 8.75 0.99 1.90
C THR A 93 10.19 0.60 1.60
N GLY A 94 10.38 -0.47 0.82
CA GLY A 94 11.71 -0.91 0.39
C GLY A 94 12.40 0.10 -0.50
N SER A 95 13.71 0.19 -0.38
CA SER A 95 14.54 1.06 -1.20
C SER A 95 15.95 0.46 -1.31
N ASN A 96 16.66 0.81 -2.37
CA ASN A 96 18.08 0.49 -2.52
C ASN A 96 18.97 1.25 -1.51
N CYS A 97 18.43 2.31 -0.90
CA CYS A 97 19.09 3.09 0.14
C CYS A 97 18.44 2.78 1.49
N THR A 98 19.23 2.28 2.43
CA THR A 98 18.74 1.90 3.77
C THR A 98 18.13 3.08 4.52
N GLU A 99 18.74 4.26 4.45
CA GLU A 99 18.21 5.46 5.10
C GLU A 99 16.84 5.84 4.55
N THR A 100 16.66 5.76 3.24
CA THR A 100 15.37 6.01 2.59
C THR A 100 14.33 5.00 3.03
N ALA A 101 14.67 3.72 3.08
CA ALA A 101 13.76 2.67 3.52
C ALA A 101 13.32 2.88 4.98
N VAL A 102 14.22 3.26 5.86
CA VAL A 102 13.90 3.58 7.26
C VAL A 102 12.97 4.79 7.34
N TRP A 103 13.28 5.86 6.60
CA TRP A 103 12.45 7.07 6.60
C TRP A 103 11.04 6.78 6.05
N LEU A 104 10.93 6.06 4.93
CA LEU A 104 9.63 5.69 4.36
C LEU A 104 8.81 4.86 5.34
N SER A 105 9.44 3.92 6.03
CA SER A 105 8.76 3.08 7.02
C SER A 105 8.25 3.90 8.20
N GLN A 106 9.02 4.88 8.66
CA GLN A 106 8.60 5.80 9.72
C GLN A 106 7.42 6.67 9.27
N GLU A 107 7.48 7.21 8.06
CA GLU A 107 6.37 8.02 7.51
C GLU A 107 5.12 7.19 7.30
N ALA A 108 5.25 5.96 6.82
CA ALA A 108 4.14 5.02 6.68
C ALA A 108 3.49 4.72 8.04
N GLN A 109 4.29 4.50 9.06
CA GLN A 109 3.79 4.28 10.41
C GLN A 109 3.00 5.47 10.92
N LYS A 110 3.49 6.70 10.71
CA LYS A 110 2.77 7.93 11.06
C LYS A 110 1.46 8.07 10.30
N ALA A 111 1.39 7.59 9.07
CA ALA A 111 0.18 7.61 8.26
C ALA A 111 -0.88 6.60 8.74
N GLY A 112 -0.50 5.65 9.57
CA GLY A 112 -1.41 4.69 10.17
C GLY A 112 -1.59 3.39 9.38
N VAL A 113 -0.59 3.00 8.58
CA VAL A 113 -0.62 1.70 7.90
C VAL A 113 -0.50 0.55 8.92
N ASP A 114 -0.97 -0.61 8.50
CA ASP A 114 -1.00 -1.81 9.37
C ASP A 114 0.29 -2.63 9.28
N GLY A 115 1.11 -2.37 8.27
CA GLY A 115 2.40 -3.03 8.09
C GLY A 115 3.22 -2.41 6.97
N CYS A 116 4.49 -2.75 6.94
CA CYS A 116 5.43 -2.34 5.89
C CYS A 116 6.07 -3.56 5.24
N LEU A 117 6.43 -3.39 3.99
CA LEU A 117 7.01 -4.46 3.18
C LEU A 117 8.37 -4.04 2.63
#